data_4bbbcef6c5ff14eb695e630430eddacb
#
_entry.id   4bbbcef6c5ff14eb695e630430eddacb
#
_cell.length_a   1.000
_cell.length_b   1.000
_cell.length_c   1.000
_cell.angle_alpha   90.00
_cell.angle_beta   90.00
_cell.angle_gamma   90.00
#
_symmetry.space_group_name_H-M   'P 1'
#
loop_
_entity.id
_entity.type
_entity.pdbx_description
1 polymer ?
#
loop_
_entity_poly.entity_id
_entity_poly.type
_entity_poly.pdbx_seq_one_letter_code
_entity_poly.pdbx_strand_id
1 'polypeptide(L)'
;MFHTVNQEDCLIRATHTAKGRTLWLNPDTGSVRYLHYGRINLDSGDAPLEFSTATHETGLICLHGQAWVEVGDTAPQRFDLAPYDALYVPRDSTVRVTPSDEGCDFAEISAPVSGSYPVQFVPFSGVRPNPSLHFQAGGPTCRRDLNILIGKNVEAGRILAGVTFSEPGNWTSWPPHEHGATLEEAYLYIDMPAPAWGLQLVYTNPREPELVVAVREGDCVVMPEGYHPNVAAPGGSINFLWMMAAHREVTDREFGLVNVQPEYAAAGSGLESARVK
;
A
#
# COMPACT_ATOMS: atom_id res chain seq x y z
N MET A 1 -4.12 -13.19 -20.08
CA MET A 1 -5.50 -12.94 -19.63
C MET A 1 -5.63 -11.44 -19.53
N PHE A 2 -6.62 -10.81 -20.12
CA PHE A 2 -6.82 -9.36 -19.97
C PHE A 2 -7.36 -9.14 -18.56
N HIS A 3 -6.75 -8.25 -17.80
CA HIS A 3 -7.24 -7.87 -16.49
C HIS A 3 -8.55 -7.12 -16.68
N THR A 4 -9.59 -7.56 -16.00
CA THR A 4 -10.91 -6.93 -16.09
C THR A 4 -11.10 -6.12 -14.81
N VAL A 5 -11.30 -4.81 -14.97
CA VAL A 5 -11.70 -3.95 -13.86
C VAL A 5 -13.18 -4.19 -13.59
N ASN A 6 -13.50 -4.75 -12.45
CA ASN A 6 -14.88 -4.97 -12.00
C ASN A 6 -14.91 -5.06 -10.46
N GLN A 7 -16.12 -5.01 -9.89
CA GLN A 7 -16.25 -5.00 -8.43
C GLN A 7 -15.91 -6.35 -7.78
N GLU A 8 -16.12 -7.45 -8.45
CA GLU A 8 -15.89 -8.80 -7.90
C GLU A 8 -14.39 -9.06 -7.69
N ASP A 9 -13.58 -8.69 -8.70
CA ASP A 9 -12.13 -8.95 -8.69
C ASP A 9 -11.31 -7.82 -8.04
N CYS A 10 -11.87 -6.60 -7.98
CA CYS A 10 -11.12 -5.42 -7.56
C CYS A 10 -11.47 -4.89 -6.18
N LEU A 11 -12.51 -5.42 -5.51
CA LEU A 11 -12.95 -4.92 -4.21
C LEU A 11 -12.94 -5.99 -3.13
N ILE A 12 -12.08 -5.81 -2.13
CA ILE A 12 -11.98 -6.68 -0.96
C ILE A 12 -12.49 -5.90 0.25
N ARG A 13 -13.48 -6.44 0.97
CA ARG A 13 -14.13 -5.74 2.07
C ARG A 13 -13.58 -6.11 3.43
N ALA A 14 -13.52 -5.11 4.31
CA ALA A 14 -13.36 -5.25 5.76
C ALA A 14 -12.20 -6.19 6.17
N THR A 15 -11.04 -6.07 5.52
CA THR A 15 -9.88 -6.94 5.75
C THR A 15 -9.35 -6.88 7.20
N HIS A 16 -9.67 -5.82 7.94
CA HIS A 16 -9.30 -5.62 9.36
C HIS A 16 -10.02 -6.54 10.34
N THR A 17 -11.07 -7.24 9.91
CA THR A 17 -11.91 -8.05 10.80
C THR A 17 -11.37 -9.46 11.05
N ALA A 18 -10.52 -9.98 10.16
CA ALA A 18 -9.95 -11.29 10.31
C ALA A 18 -8.79 -11.29 11.32
N LYS A 19 -8.75 -12.29 12.19
CA LYS A 19 -7.67 -12.49 13.16
C LYS A 19 -6.61 -13.45 12.62
N GLY A 20 -5.39 -13.31 13.13
CA GLY A 20 -4.23 -14.04 12.65
C GLY A 20 -3.67 -13.44 11.36
N ARG A 21 -2.98 -14.25 10.55
CA ARG A 21 -2.47 -13.88 9.22
C ARG A 21 -3.40 -14.38 8.14
N THR A 22 -3.95 -13.47 7.36
CA THR A 22 -4.86 -13.77 6.24
C THR A 22 -4.30 -13.19 4.95
N LEU A 23 -4.15 -14.01 3.91
CA LEU A 23 -3.81 -13.55 2.56
C LEU A 23 -5.11 -13.20 1.82
N TRP A 24 -5.27 -11.94 1.43
CA TRP A 24 -6.47 -11.40 0.82
C TRP A 24 -6.39 -11.28 -0.70
N LEU A 25 -5.20 -11.03 -1.24
CA LEU A 25 -4.96 -10.83 -2.65
C LEU A 25 -3.72 -11.60 -3.10
N ASN A 26 -3.85 -12.31 -4.19
CA ASN A 26 -2.76 -12.93 -4.94
C ASN A 26 -3.20 -13.17 -6.40
N PRO A 27 -2.31 -13.62 -7.30
CA PRO A 27 -2.65 -13.88 -8.71
C PRO A 27 -3.75 -14.92 -8.95
N ASP A 28 -4.06 -15.78 -7.97
CA ASP A 28 -5.11 -16.78 -8.07
C ASP A 28 -6.48 -16.25 -7.65
N THR A 29 -6.51 -15.15 -6.86
CA THR A 29 -7.73 -14.61 -6.26
C THR A 29 -8.12 -13.21 -6.74
N GLY A 30 -7.26 -12.55 -7.53
CA GLY A 30 -7.51 -11.21 -8.04
C GLY A 30 -6.83 -10.93 -9.37
N SER A 31 -7.17 -9.80 -9.96
CA SER A 31 -6.64 -9.38 -11.28
C SER A 31 -5.23 -8.78 -11.16
N VAL A 32 -4.30 -9.49 -10.53
CA VAL A 32 -2.90 -9.10 -10.37
C VAL A 32 -1.96 -10.18 -10.89
N ARG A 33 -0.70 -9.84 -11.15
CA ARG A 33 0.34 -10.76 -11.64
C ARG A 33 1.39 -11.07 -10.57
N TYR A 34 1.72 -10.09 -9.76
CA TYR A 34 2.85 -10.15 -8.82
C TYR A 34 2.45 -9.69 -7.43
N LEU A 35 1.50 -8.76 -7.31
CA LEU A 35 1.12 -8.18 -6.03
C LEU A 35 0.38 -9.19 -5.16
N HIS A 36 0.85 -9.34 -3.93
CA HIS A 36 0.14 -10.04 -2.88
C HIS A 36 -0.16 -9.05 -1.76
N TYR A 37 -1.35 -9.12 -1.20
CA TYR A 37 -1.73 -8.39 0.00
C TYR A 37 -2.26 -9.35 1.05
N GLY A 38 -1.70 -9.26 2.23
CA GLY A 38 -2.15 -9.95 3.43
C GLY A 38 -2.34 -8.98 4.59
N ARG A 39 -2.90 -9.50 5.69
CA ARG A 39 -3.03 -8.77 6.94
C ARG A 39 -2.70 -9.68 8.11
N ILE A 40 -2.00 -9.13 9.11
CA ILE A 40 -1.67 -9.81 10.35
C ILE A 40 -2.32 -9.00 11.46
N ASN A 41 -3.35 -9.57 12.11
CA ASN A 41 -4.10 -8.92 13.18
C ASN A 41 -4.08 -9.84 14.41
N LEU A 42 -3.31 -9.45 15.42
CA LEU A 42 -3.11 -10.21 16.64
C LEU A 42 -3.59 -9.41 17.86
N ASP A 43 -4.36 -10.05 18.71
CA ASP A 43 -4.78 -9.47 19.98
C ASP A 43 -3.66 -9.50 21.02
N SER A 44 -3.81 -8.67 22.06
CA SER A 44 -2.97 -8.75 23.27
C SER A 44 -3.01 -10.17 23.83
N GLY A 45 -1.83 -10.74 24.07
CA GLY A 45 -1.70 -12.10 24.64
C GLY A 45 -1.80 -13.24 23.63
N ASP A 46 -2.03 -12.96 22.33
CA ASP A 46 -1.89 -13.99 21.31
C ASP A 46 -0.46 -14.54 21.27
N ALA A 47 -0.33 -15.84 20.95
CA ALA A 47 0.96 -16.45 20.73
C ALA A 47 1.66 -15.78 19.53
N PRO A 48 3.01 -15.71 19.55
CA PRO A 48 3.75 -15.23 18.38
C PRO A 48 3.37 -15.99 17.11
N LEU A 49 3.18 -15.27 16.03
CA LEU A 49 2.88 -15.82 14.71
C LEU A 49 4.17 -15.95 13.91
N GLU A 50 4.38 -17.13 13.32
CA GLU A 50 5.57 -17.42 12.52
C GLU A 50 5.20 -17.82 11.10
N PHE A 51 5.96 -17.34 10.12
CA PHE A 51 5.78 -17.69 8.72
C PHE A 51 7.09 -17.53 7.93
N SER A 52 7.15 -18.18 6.76
CA SER A 52 8.24 -17.99 5.80
C SER A 52 7.82 -17.06 4.68
N THR A 53 8.73 -16.20 4.22
CA THR A 53 8.55 -15.39 3.02
C THR A 53 8.66 -16.22 1.73
N ALA A 54 9.19 -17.43 1.80
CA ALA A 54 9.42 -18.30 0.64
C ALA A 54 10.14 -17.54 -0.50
N THR A 55 9.58 -17.56 -1.71
CA THR A 55 10.17 -16.89 -2.88
C THR A 55 9.83 -15.40 -2.99
N HIS A 56 9.16 -14.83 -2.00
CA HIS A 56 8.67 -13.45 -2.02
C HIS A 56 9.53 -12.52 -1.17
N GLU A 57 9.80 -11.33 -1.65
CA GLU A 57 10.13 -10.21 -0.77
C GLU A 57 8.84 -9.73 -0.10
N THR A 58 8.94 -9.25 1.12
CA THR A 58 7.78 -8.89 1.95
C THR A 58 8.01 -7.55 2.65
N GLY A 59 7.04 -6.67 2.57
CA GLY A 59 6.95 -5.45 3.38
C GLY A 59 5.90 -5.63 4.46
N LEU A 60 6.26 -5.42 5.71
CA LEU A 60 5.34 -5.36 6.85
C LEU A 60 5.18 -3.91 7.27
N ILE A 61 3.97 -3.37 7.19
CA ILE A 61 3.64 -2.00 7.59
C ILE A 61 2.71 -2.08 8.81
N CYS A 62 3.17 -1.57 9.96
CA CYS A 62 2.33 -1.49 11.15
C CYS A 62 1.23 -0.46 10.94
N LEU A 63 -0.04 -0.84 11.10
CA LEU A 63 -1.19 0.06 10.98
C LEU A 63 -1.65 0.53 12.36
N HIS A 64 -1.80 -0.41 13.31
CA HIS A 64 -2.24 -0.13 14.68
C HIS A 64 -1.51 -1.00 15.69
N GLY A 65 -1.51 -0.55 16.95
CA GLY A 65 -0.84 -1.23 18.04
C GLY A 65 0.68 -1.24 17.87
N GLN A 66 1.34 -2.24 18.43
CA GLN A 66 2.78 -2.42 18.36
C GLN A 66 3.15 -3.89 18.36
N ALA A 67 4.26 -4.23 17.73
CA ALA A 67 4.83 -5.57 17.81
C ALA A 67 6.34 -5.51 17.66
N TRP A 68 7.02 -6.55 18.15
CA TRP A 68 8.36 -6.83 17.68
C TRP A 68 8.35 -7.93 16.64
N VAL A 69 9.17 -7.74 15.64
CA VAL A 69 9.33 -8.67 14.52
C VAL A 69 10.76 -9.16 14.51
N GLU A 70 10.91 -10.47 14.52
CA GLU A 70 12.20 -11.15 14.39
C GLU A 70 12.31 -11.74 12.99
N VAL A 71 13.46 -11.55 12.34
CA VAL A 71 13.75 -12.05 10.99
C VAL A 71 15.01 -12.91 11.01
N GLY A 72 14.90 -14.15 10.57
CA GLY A 72 15.97 -15.15 10.51
C GLY A 72 15.83 -16.25 11.56
N ASP A 73 16.55 -17.36 11.37
CA ASP A 73 16.41 -18.58 12.18
C ASP A 73 17.44 -18.65 13.33
N THR A 74 18.74 -18.62 13.00
CA THR A 74 19.81 -18.94 13.97
C THR A 74 20.23 -17.74 14.82
N ALA A 75 20.19 -16.54 14.24
CA ALA A 75 20.52 -15.28 14.90
C ALA A 75 19.56 -14.19 14.41
N PRO A 76 18.30 -14.24 14.85
CA PRO A 76 17.28 -13.35 14.32
C PRO A 76 17.59 -11.88 14.64
N GLN A 77 17.37 -11.02 13.65
CA GLN A 77 17.37 -9.58 13.83
C GLN A 77 15.99 -9.18 14.38
N ARG A 78 15.95 -8.41 15.45
CA ARG A 78 14.73 -7.92 16.06
C ARG A 78 14.49 -6.45 15.78
N PHE A 79 13.25 -6.13 15.44
CA PHE A 79 12.75 -4.78 15.16
C PHE A 79 11.49 -4.53 15.97
N ASP A 80 11.41 -3.39 16.65
CA ASP A 80 10.19 -2.94 17.33
C ASP A 80 9.44 -1.98 16.38
N LEU A 81 8.21 -2.34 15.99
CA LEU A 81 7.41 -1.58 15.03
C LEU A 81 6.22 -0.93 15.73
N ALA A 82 6.07 0.37 15.49
CA ALA A 82 4.97 1.22 15.87
C ALA A 82 4.16 1.65 14.62
N PRO A 83 3.02 2.34 14.76
CA PRO A 83 2.19 2.73 13.62
C PRO A 83 2.96 3.46 12.53
N TYR A 84 2.79 2.97 11.30
CA TYR A 84 3.42 3.37 10.04
C TYR A 84 4.91 3.04 9.90
N ASP A 85 5.55 2.45 10.90
CA ASP A 85 6.87 1.82 10.66
C ASP A 85 6.74 0.73 9.62
N ALA A 86 7.76 0.61 8.76
CA ALA A 86 7.83 -0.43 7.74
C ALA A 86 9.09 -1.27 7.90
N LEU A 87 8.93 -2.57 7.71
CA LEU A 87 10.04 -3.53 7.69
C LEU A 87 10.04 -4.26 6.35
N TYR A 88 11.10 -4.10 5.58
CA TYR A 88 11.37 -4.92 4.41
C TYR A 88 12.08 -6.21 4.82
N VAL A 89 11.53 -7.33 4.41
CA VAL A 89 12.07 -8.67 4.65
C VAL A 89 12.36 -9.33 3.30
N PRO A 90 13.58 -9.84 3.07
CA PRO A 90 13.91 -10.53 1.83
C PRO A 90 13.20 -11.88 1.70
N ARG A 91 13.21 -12.42 0.48
CA ARG A 91 12.82 -13.81 0.22
C ARG A 91 13.66 -14.78 1.06
N ASP A 92 13.16 -16.01 1.22
CA ASP A 92 13.80 -17.12 1.92
C ASP A 92 14.11 -16.81 3.41
N SER A 93 13.24 -16.02 4.05
CA SER A 93 13.37 -15.64 5.46
C SER A 93 12.28 -16.22 6.32
N THR A 94 12.60 -16.57 7.55
CA THR A 94 11.62 -16.84 8.60
C THR A 94 11.32 -15.54 9.33
N VAL A 95 10.04 -15.27 9.54
CA VAL A 95 9.51 -14.08 10.22
C VAL A 95 8.69 -14.52 11.41
N ARG A 96 8.92 -13.89 12.56
CA ARG A 96 8.15 -14.09 13.78
C ARG A 96 7.62 -12.75 14.28
N VAL A 97 6.30 -12.61 14.35
CA VAL A 97 5.61 -11.42 14.83
C VAL A 97 5.07 -11.69 16.22
N THR A 98 5.46 -10.89 17.20
CA THR A 98 4.98 -10.97 18.58
C THR A 98 4.24 -9.68 18.92
N PRO A 99 2.92 -9.73 19.21
CA PRO A 99 2.16 -8.53 19.54
C PRO A 99 2.59 -7.96 20.92
N SER A 100 2.43 -6.66 21.08
CA SER A 100 2.52 -5.98 22.38
C SER A 100 1.27 -6.22 23.23
N ASP A 101 1.24 -5.62 24.42
CA ASP A 101 0.05 -5.62 25.29
C ASP A 101 -1.15 -4.88 24.68
N GLU A 102 -0.95 -4.13 23.61
CA GLU A 102 -2.01 -3.44 22.85
C GLU A 102 -2.48 -4.23 21.62
N GLY A 103 -1.84 -5.39 21.36
CA GLY A 103 -2.02 -6.11 20.10
C GLY A 103 -1.28 -5.44 18.94
N CYS A 104 -1.48 -5.95 17.73
CA CYS A 104 -0.95 -5.34 16.53
C CYS A 104 -1.78 -5.65 15.29
N ASP A 105 -1.71 -4.74 14.32
CA ASP A 105 -2.35 -4.86 13.01
C ASP A 105 -1.36 -4.42 11.93
N PHE A 106 -0.98 -5.35 11.06
CA PHE A 106 -0.05 -5.10 9.95
C PHE A 106 -0.71 -5.31 8.60
N ALA A 107 -0.44 -4.42 7.66
CA ALA A 107 -0.54 -4.76 6.25
C ALA A 107 0.73 -5.50 5.82
N GLU A 108 0.54 -6.60 5.12
CA GLU A 108 1.60 -7.39 4.49
C GLU A 108 1.50 -7.21 2.97
N ILE A 109 2.50 -6.58 2.36
CA ILE A 109 2.68 -6.54 0.92
C ILE A 109 3.78 -7.51 0.52
N SER A 110 3.59 -8.33 -0.52
CA SER A 110 4.66 -9.18 -1.01
C SER A 110 4.59 -9.41 -2.52
N ALA A 111 5.71 -9.78 -3.10
CA ALA A 111 5.82 -10.13 -4.50
C ALA A 111 6.95 -11.14 -4.74
N PRO A 112 6.82 -12.08 -5.70
CA PRO A 112 7.90 -13.00 -6.03
C PRO A 112 9.06 -12.26 -6.67
N VAL A 113 10.29 -12.58 -6.24
CA VAL A 113 11.52 -11.96 -6.76
C VAL A 113 12.62 -13.00 -6.97
N SER A 114 13.52 -12.70 -7.92
CA SER A 114 14.72 -13.50 -8.16
C SER A 114 15.88 -13.01 -7.29
N GLY A 115 15.99 -11.70 -7.08
CA GLY A 115 17.00 -11.07 -6.25
C GLY A 115 16.75 -11.26 -4.76
N SER A 116 17.80 -11.10 -3.96
CA SER A 116 17.70 -11.04 -2.50
C SER A 116 18.40 -9.75 -2.02
N TYR A 117 17.77 -9.07 -1.08
CA TYR A 117 18.20 -7.78 -0.54
C TYR A 117 18.31 -7.88 0.98
N PRO A 118 19.02 -6.96 1.65
CA PRO A 118 19.11 -6.99 3.12
C PRO A 118 17.75 -6.73 3.79
N VAL A 119 17.60 -7.16 5.04
CA VAL A 119 16.50 -6.70 5.90
C VAL A 119 16.67 -5.19 6.14
N GLN A 120 15.61 -4.40 6.01
CA GLN A 120 15.67 -2.94 6.11
C GLN A 120 14.47 -2.41 6.91
N PHE A 121 14.76 -1.67 7.97
CA PHE A 121 13.77 -1.04 8.81
C PHE A 121 13.63 0.44 8.47
N VAL A 122 12.41 0.90 8.29
CA VAL A 122 12.07 2.29 7.99
C VAL A 122 11.16 2.84 9.10
N PRO A 123 11.72 3.53 10.08
CA PRO A 123 10.92 4.16 11.11
C PRO A 123 10.15 5.35 10.54
N PHE A 124 8.86 5.45 10.83
CA PHE A 124 8.01 6.55 10.35
C PHE A 124 8.49 7.92 10.85
N SER A 125 9.09 7.95 12.03
CA SER A 125 9.73 9.15 12.58
C SER A 125 10.88 9.68 11.71
N GLY A 126 11.50 8.83 10.89
CA GLY A 126 12.50 9.22 9.89
C GLY A 126 11.91 9.63 8.55
N VAL A 127 10.68 9.19 8.23
CA VAL A 127 9.98 9.53 6.98
C VAL A 127 9.47 10.97 7.02
N ARG A 128 8.73 11.34 8.06
CA ARG A 128 8.07 12.65 8.21
C ARG A 128 9.00 13.86 8.04
N PRO A 129 10.21 13.92 8.63
CA PRO A 129 11.12 15.04 8.46
C PRO A 129 11.92 15.00 7.14
N ASN A 130 11.86 13.89 6.39
CA ASN A 130 12.67 13.71 5.17
C ASN A 130 11.89 14.19 3.93
N PRO A 131 12.27 15.32 3.29
CA PRO A 131 11.56 15.82 2.12
C PRO A 131 11.68 14.92 0.89
N SER A 132 12.53 13.91 0.89
CA SER A 132 12.59 12.88 -0.16
C SER A 132 11.56 11.79 0.04
N LEU A 133 11.00 11.63 1.24
CA LEU A 133 10.04 10.60 1.59
C LEU A 133 8.67 11.16 1.96
N HIS A 134 8.60 12.45 2.35
CA HIS A 134 7.36 13.13 2.71
C HIS A 134 7.20 14.45 1.97
N PHE A 135 6.05 14.66 1.37
CA PHE A 135 5.69 15.91 0.69
C PHE A 135 4.18 16.07 0.57
N GLN A 136 3.74 17.31 0.49
CA GLN A 136 2.35 17.66 0.18
C GLN A 136 2.16 17.73 -1.34
N ALA A 137 1.02 17.26 -1.81
CA ALA A 137 0.61 17.34 -3.20
C ALA A 137 -0.83 17.86 -3.33
N GLY A 138 -1.12 18.44 -4.49
CA GLY A 138 -2.44 18.93 -4.87
C GLY A 138 -2.78 20.34 -4.35
N GLY A 139 -3.84 20.91 -4.95
CA GLY A 139 -4.41 22.21 -4.59
C GLY A 139 -5.51 22.11 -3.53
N PRO A 140 -6.29 23.18 -3.31
CA PRO A 140 -7.25 23.27 -2.19
C PRO A 140 -8.31 22.17 -2.13
N THR A 141 -8.65 21.53 -3.25
CA THR A 141 -9.68 20.48 -3.32
C THR A 141 -9.10 19.06 -3.45
N CYS A 142 -7.78 18.93 -3.48
CA CYS A 142 -7.09 17.66 -3.65
C CYS A 142 -5.77 17.61 -2.87
N ARG A 143 -5.65 18.36 -1.77
CA ARG A 143 -4.47 18.38 -0.93
C ARG A 143 -4.36 17.11 -0.11
N ARG A 144 -3.18 16.53 -0.13
CA ARG A 144 -2.85 15.30 0.60
C ARG A 144 -1.36 15.27 0.97
N ASP A 145 -1.05 14.59 2.06
CA ASP A 145 0.31 14.27 2.48
C ASP A 145 0.69 12.88 1.98
N LEU A 146 1.76 12.77 1.22
CA LEU A 146 2.34 11.50 0.79
C LEU A 146 3.55 11.17 1.66
N ASN A 147 3.60 9.93 2.13
CA ASN A 147 4.69 9.40 2.94
C ASN A 147 5.16 8.08 2.32
N ILE A 148 6.36 8.09 1.75
CA ILE A 148 6.96 6.91 1.10
C ILE A 148 7.64 6.06 2.18
N LEU A 149 7.17 4.84 2.37
CA LEU A 149 7.73 3.90 3.33
C LEU A 149 8.75 2.98 2.66
N ILE A 150 8.36 2.31 1.58
CA ILE A 150 9.20 1.44 0.78
C ILE A 150 9.25 2.02 -0.64
N GLY A 151 10.30 2.77 -0.94
CA GLY A 151 10.57 3.42 -2.22
C GLY A 151 12.03 3.24 -2.61
N LYS A 152 12.65 4.28 -3.17
CA LYS A 152 14.10 4.30 -3.48
C LYS A 152 14.99 4.26 -2.23
N ASN A 153 14.43 4.54 -1.07
CA ASN A 153 15.09 4.42 0.23
C ASN A 153 15.31 2.98 0.70
N VAL A 154 14.68 2.00 0.05
CA VAL A 154 14.76 0.57 0.35
C VAL A 154 15.21 -0.18 -0.89
N GLU A 155 16.24 -0.99 -0.76
CA GLU A 155 16.66 -1.93 -1.81
C GLU A 155 15.61 -3.06 -1.88
N ALA A 156 14.95 -3.20 -3.02
CA ALA A 156 13.91 -4.20 -3.23
C ALA A 156 13.75 -4.50 -4.73
N GLY A 157 13.15 -5.62 -5.06
CA GLY A 157 12.94 -6.04 -6.44
C GLY A 157 11.71 -5.45 -7.10
N ARG A 158 10.53 -5.52 -6.43
CA ARG A 158 9.24 -5.15 -7.01
C ARG A 158 8.40 -4.24 -6.13
N ILE A 159 8.37 -4.49 -4.80
CA ILE A 159 7.40 -3.81 -3.94
C ILE A 159 7.72 -2.34 -3.70
N LEU A 160 6.66 -1.53 -3.70
CA LEU A 160 6.64 -0.14 -3.27
C LEU A 160 5.45 0.04 -2.34
N ALA A 161 5.59 0.83 -1.28
CA ALA A 161 4.49 1.11 -0.35
C ALA A 161 4.64 2.47 0.31
N GLY A 162 3.51 3.08 0.63
CA GLY A 162 3.47 4.29 1.44
C GLY A 162 2.06 4.69 1.81
N VAL A 163 1.94 5.66 2.70
CA VAL A 163 0.65 6.13 3.20
C VAL A 163 0.34 7.53 2.69
N THR A 164 -0.91 7.73 2.30
CA THR A 164 -1.46 9.01 1.90
C THR A 164 -2.55 9.43 2.89
N PHE A 165 -2.40 10.63 3.45
CA PHE A 165 -3.41 11.26 4.29
C PHE A 165 -4.03 12.43 3.54
N SER A 166 -5.36 12.42 3.37
CA SER A 166 -6.09 13.48 2.68
C SER A 166 -6.64 14.51 3.66
N GLU A 167 -6.83 15.74 3.18
CA GLU A 167 -7.69 16.69 3.90
C GLU A 167 -9.17 16.28 3.78
N PRO A 168 -10.01 16.61 4.78
CA PRO A 168 -11.42 16.25 4.75
C PRO A 168 -12.15 16.75 3.49
N GLY A 169 -12.95 15.86 2.87
CA GLY A 169 -13.73 16.17 1.67
C GLY A 169 -12.92 16.30 0.38
N ASN A 170 -11.61 16.06 0.42
CA ASN A 170 -10.75 16.25 -0.75
C ASN A 170 -10.68 15.03 -1.65
N TRP A 171 -10.38 15.29 -2.92
CA TRP A 171 -9.92 14.28 -3.86
C TRP A 171 -8.49 13.89 -3.53
N THR A 172 -8.14 12.63 -3.83
CA THR A 172 -6.76 12.16 -3.86
C THR A 172 -6.50 11.36 -5.14
N SER A 173 -5.24 10.94 -5.35
CA SER A 173 -4.81 10.40 -6.66
C SER A 173 -5.25 11.31 -7.81
N TRP A 174 -5.18 12.62 -7.56
CA TRP A 174 -5.59 13.68 -8.48
C TRP A 174 -4.38 14.48 -8.97
N PRO A 175 -4.28 14.80 -10.27
CA PRO A 175 -5.20 14.42 -11.33
C PRO A 175 -5.25 12.90 -11.56
N PRO A 176 -6.33 12.39 -12.22
CA PRO A 176 -6.42 10.98 -12.58
C PRO A 176 -5.20 10.54 -13.37
N HIS A 177 -4.58 9.45 -12.95
CA HIS A 177 -3.37 8.91 -13.59
C HIS A 177 -3.38 7.38 -13.54
N GLU A 178 -2.55 6.77 -14.37
CA GLU A 178 -2.35 5.33 -14.43
C GLU A 178 -0.86 4.98 -14.62
N HIS A 179 -0.49 3.77 -14.31
CA HIS A 179 0.85 3.21 -14.47
C HIS A 179 0.82 1.69 -14.77
N GLY A 180 -0.30 1.19 -15.26
CA GLY A 180 -0.55 -0.24 -15.49
C GLY A 180 0.42 -0.93 -16.46
N ALA A 181 1.20 -0.18 -17.23
CA ALA A 181 2.28 -0.74 -18.05
C ALA A 181 3.50 -1.23 -17.23
N THR A 182 3.71 -0.68 -16.03
CA THR A 182 4.91 -0.91 -15.21
C THR A 182 4.62 -1.41 -13.81
N LEU A 183 3.50 -0.99 -13.24
CA LEU A 183 3.12 -1.27 -11.85
C LEU A 183 1.64 -1.68 -11.78
N GLU A 184 1.34 -2.68 -11.00
CA GLU A 184 0.00 -2.94 -10.48
C GLU A 184 -0.10 -2.39 -9.05
N GLU A 185 -1.29 -1.98 -8.63
CA GLU A 185 -1.49 -1.27 -7.37
C GLU A 185 -2.76 -1.72 -6.65
N ALA A 186 -2.73 -1.60 -5.32
CA ALA A 186 -3.89 -1.72 -4.46
C ALA A 186 -3.87 -0.63 -3.38
N TYR A 187 -5.05 -0.09 -3.05
CA TYR A 187 -5.24 0.83 -1.93
C TYR A 187 -5.97 0.14 -0.79
N LEU A 188 -5.32 0.03 0.35
CA LEU A 188 -5.95 -0.35 1.60
C LEU A 188 -6.37 0.93 2.35
N TYR A 189 -7.67 1.09 2.59
CA TYR A 189 -8.21 2.24 3.30
C TYR A 189 -8.02 2.09 4.81
N ILE A 190 -7.41 3.12 5.41
CA ILE A 190 -6.98 3.14 6.81
C ILE A 190 -7.34 4.46 7.47
N ASP A 191 -7.43 4.48 8.80
CA ASP A 191 -7.72 5.70 9.59
C ASP A 191 -8.95 6.46 9.08
N MET A 192 -10.01 5.70 8.81
CA MET A 192 -11.31 6.20 8.39
C MET A 192 -12.39 5.84 9.43
N PRO A 193 -12.29 6.38 10.66
CA PRO A 193 -13.23 6.01 11.72
C PRO A 193 -14.67 6.34 11.31
N ALA A 194 -15.61 5.42 11.62
CA ALA A 194 -17.02 5.64 11.33
C ALA A 194 -17.50 7.00 11.89
N PRO A 195 -18.31 7.77 11.14
CA PRO A 195 -19.01 7.42 9.90
C PRO A 195 -18.25 7.76 8.60
N ALA A 196 -16.94 7.96 8.64
CA ALA A 196 -16.15 8.31 7.44
C ALA A 196 -16.29 7.27 6.32
N TRP A 197 -16.33 7.73 5.09
CA TRP A 197 -16.34 6.95 3.86
C TRP A 197 -15.87 7.79 2.68
N GLY A 198 -15.57 7.13 1.57
CA GLY A 198 -15.20 7.79 0.33
C GLY A 198 -15.68 7.02 -0.89
N LEU A 199 -15.37 7.55 -2.07
CA LEU A 199 -15.58 6.86 -3.34
C LEU A 199 -14.23 6.61 -4.00
N GLN A 200 -14.02 5.37 -4.45
CA GLN A 200 -12.94 5.00 -5.36
C GLN A 200 -13.50 4.79 -6.76
N LEU A 201 -12.85 5.35 -7.75
CA LEU A 201 -13.12 5.12 -9.15
C LEU A 201 -11.93 4.37 -9.77
N VAL A 202 -12.20 3.43 -10.67
CA VAL A 202 -11.17 2.83 -11.55
C VAL A 202 -11.76 2.76 -12.94
N TYR A 203 -11.04 3.28 -13.93
CA TYR A 203 -11.55 3.32 -15.31
C TYR A 203 -10.45 3.43 -16.36
N THR A 204 -10.68 2.79 -17.48
CA THR A 204 -9.93 2.99 -18.72
C THR A 204 -10.66 3.96 -19.66
N ASN A 205 -12.00 4.02 -19.54
CA ASN A 205 -12.86 4.96 -20.27
C ASN A 205 -13.47 6.01 -19.31
N PRO A 206 -13.08 7.29 -19.41
CA PRO A 206 -13.60 8.34 -18.51
C PRO A 206 -15.12 8.57 -18.58
N ARG A 207 -15.78 8.13 -19.67
CA ARG A 207 -17.23 8.31 -19.84
C ARG A 207 -18.05 7.19 -19.22
N GLU A 208 -17.43 6.03 -19.01
CA GLU A 208 -18.08 4.83 -18.49
C GLU A 208 -17.11 4.14 -17.51
N PRO A 209 -16.96 4.65 -16.28
CA PRO A 209 -16.08 4.05 -15.31
C PRO A 209 -16.48 2.60 -15.03
N GLU A 210 -15.52 1.69 -15.12
CA GLU A 210 -15.73 0.26 -14.90
C GLU A 210 -16.00 -0.05 -13.42
N LEU A 211 -15.41 0.74 -12.52
CA LEU A 211 -15.62 0.61 -11.07
C LEU A 211 -15.88 1.97 -10.43
N VAL A 212 -16.99 2.08 -9.69
CA VAL A 212 -17.30 3.19 -8.79
C VAL A 212 -17.85 2.60 -7.50
N VAL A 213 -17.07 2.63 -6.43
CA VAL A 213 -17.45 1.97 -5.17
C VAL A 213 -17.26 2.87 -3.97
N ALA A 214 -18.18 2.76 -3.01
CA ALA A 214 -17.99 3.34 -1.69
C ALA A 214 -16.99 2.49 -0.89
N VAL A 215 -16.03 3.15 -0.25
CA VAL A 215 -14.97 2.54 0.56
C VAL A 215 -14.99 3.06 1.99
N ARG A 216 -14.55 2.21 2.92
CA ARG A 216 -14.50 2.46 4.36
C ARG A 216 -13.22 1.86 4.92
N GLU A 217 -13.03 2.05 6.22
CA GLU A 217 -11.94 1.42 6.98
C GLU A 217 -11.81 -0.06 6.67
N GLY A 218 -10.59 -0.49 6.34
CA GLY A 218 -10.23 -1.88 6.08
C GLY A 218 -10.67 -2.43 4.72
N ASP A 219 -11.35 -1.65 3.87
CA ASP A 219 -11.59 -2.04 2.48
C ASP A 219 -10.30 -1.92 1.67
N CYS A 220 -10.12 -2.81 0.69
CA CYS A 220 -9.01 -2.75 -0.25
C CYS A 220 -9.53 -2.74 -1.68
N VAL A 221 -9.05 -1.80 -2.49
CA VAL A 221 -9.37 -1.74 -3.93
C VAL A 221 -8.12 -2.02 -4.74
N VAL A 222 -8.22 -2.95 -5.66
CA VAL A 222 -7.16 -3.38 -6.56
C VAL A 222 -7.31 -2.64 -7.89
N MET A 223 -6.24 -2.04 -8.38
CA MET A 223 -6.16 -1.33 -9.65
C MET A 223 -5.15 -2.04 -10.56
N PRO A 224 -5.58 -3.06 -11.32
CA PRO A 224 -4.68 -3.76 -12.23
C PRO A 224 -4.24 -2.88 -13.39
N GLU A 225 -5.09 -1.95 -13.79
CA GLU A 225 -4.87 -0.93 -14.82
C GLU A 225 -5.87 0.22 -14.69
N GLY A 226 -5.65 1.32 -15.41
CA GLY A 226 -6.57 2.43 -15.53
C GLY A 226 -6.39 3.55 -14.52
N TYR A 227 -7.08 4.65 -14.78
CA TYR A 227 -7.12 5.84 -13.93
C TYR A 227 -7.88 5.53 -12.64
N HIS A 228 -7.36 5.97 -11.50
CA HIS A 228 -7.88 5.55 -10.19
C HIS A 228 -8.00 6.67 -9.15
N PRO A 229 -8.64 7.80 -9.47
CA PRO A 229 -8.87 8.85 -8.48
C PRO A 229 -9.87 8.40 -7.41
N ASN A 230 -9.74 9.00 -6.23
CA ASN A 230 -10.70 8.78 -5.15
C ASN A 230 -11.05 10.08 -4.43
N VAL A 231 -12.16 10.11 -3.68
CA VAL A 231 -12.63 11.29 -2.98
C VAL A 231 -13.27 10.95 -1.64
N ALA A 232 -12.96 11.75 -0.63
CA ALA A 232 -13.59 11.65 0.68
C ALA A 232 -15.03 12.21 0.66
N ALA A 233 -15.92 11.61 1.44
CA ALA A 233 -17.19 12.25 1.78
C ALA A 233 -16.94 13.52 2.61
N PRO A 234 -17.80 14.55 2.50
CA PRO A 234 -17.64 15.78 3.26
C PRO A 234 -17.55 15.52 4.77
N GLY A 235 -16.57 16.15 5.42
CA GLY A 235 -16.35 16.04 6.87
C GLY A 235 -15.47 14.88 7.31
N GLY A 236 -15.15 13.94 6.41
CA GLY A 236 -14.20 12.85 6.64
C GLY A 236 -13.00 12.93 5.70
N SER A 237 -11.94 12.23 6.03
CA SER A 237 -10.77 12.03 5.16
C SER A 237 -10.85 10.66 4.48
N ILE A 238 -10.19 10.52 3.33
CA ILE A 238 -9.96 9.25 2.68
C ILE A 238 -8.45 8.97 2.72
N ASN A 239 -8.05 8.16 3.69
CA ASN A 239 -6.65 7.82 3.90
C ASN A 239 -6.41 6.38 3.43
N PHE A 240 -5.24 6.12 2.90
CA PHE A 240 -4.94 4.78 2.41
C PHE A 240 -3.44 4.48 2.42
N LEU A 241 -3.14 3.22 2.63
CA LEU A 241 -1.85 2.61 2.29
C LEU A 241 -1.93 2.19 0.82
N TRP A 242 -1.06 2.77 -0.02
CA TRP A 242 -0.86 2.30 -1.39
C TRP A 242 0.24 1.24 -1.41
N MET A 243 -0.02 0.17 -2.14
CA MET A 243 0.83 -1.00 -2.29
C MET A 243 0.99 -1.28 -3.77
N MET A 244 2.22 -1.35 -4.26
CA MET A 244 2.50 -1.59 -5.67
C MET A 244 3.48 -2.74 -5.86
N ALA A 245 3.38 -3.44 -7.00
CA ALA A 245 4.38 -4.38 -7.45
C ALA A 245 4.79 -4.10 -8.90
N ALA A 246 6.10 -4.00 -9.13
CA ALA A 246 6.68 -3.76 -10.45
C ALA A 246 6.60 -5.00 -11.35
N HIS A 247 6.25 -4.82 -12.63
CA HIS A 247 6.17 -5.91 -13.60
C HIS A 247 7.55 -6.48 -13.90
N ARG A 248 8.56 -5.63 -14.08
CA ARG A 248 9.97 -6.04 -14.22
C ARG A 248 10.73 -5.65 -12.97
N GLU A 249 11.37 -6.64 -12.32
CA GLU A 249 12.19 -6.40 -11.13
C GLU A 249 13.17 -5.26 -11.35
N VAL A 250 13.28 -4.38 -10.36
CA VAL A 250 14.16 -3.20 -10.33
C VAL A 250 13.84 -2.17 -11.42
N THR A 251 13.67 -2.62 -12.66
CA THR A 251 13.53 -1.73 -13.84
C THR A 251 12.27 -0.88 -13.80
N ASP A 252 11.14 -1.49 -13.42
CA ASP A 252 9.83 -0.79 -13.37
C ASP A 252 9.52 -0.24 -11.96
N ARG A 253 10.39 -0.49 -10.99
CA ARG A 253 10.21 -0.09 -9.60
C ARG A 253 10.52 1.40 -9.43
N GLU A 254 9.64 2.25 -9.94
CA GLU A 254 9.80 3.72 -9.88
C GLU A 254 8.50 4.41 -9.49
N PHE A 255 8.46 4.96 -8.26
CA PHE A 255 7.33 5.76 -7.78
C PHE A 255 7.23 7.10 -8.50
N GLY A 256 6.00 7.51 -8.84
CA GLY A 256 5.73 8.81 -9.47
C GLY A 256 5.89 8.85 -11.00
N LEU A 257 6.31 7.76 -11.64
CA LEU A 257 6.26 7.65 -13.08
C LEU A 257 4.86 7.22 -13.52
N VAL A 258 4.04 8.18 -13.94
CA VAL A 258 2.62 7.98 -14.24
C VAL A 258 2.22 8.66 -15.56
N ASN A 259 1.17 8.13 -16.21
CA ASN A 259 0.48 8.74 -17.33
C ASN A 259 -0.76 9.45 -16.80
N VAL A 260 -0.77 10.77 -16.86
CA VAL A 260 -1.93 11.59 -16.47
C VAL A 260 -3.00 11.51 -17.57
N GLN A 261 -4.26 11.45 -17.16
CA GLN A 261 -5.39 11.51 -18.09
C GLN A 261 -5.28 12.78 -18.96
N PRO A 262 -5.36 12.68 -20.29
CA PRO A 262 -5.02 13.77 -21.21
C PRO A 262 -5.73 15.08 -20.94
N GLU A 263 -7.00 15.04 -20.51
CA GLU A 263 -7.81 16.22 -20.22
C GLU A 263 -7.29 17.03 -19.02
N TYR A 264 -6.47 16.39 -18.14
CA TYR A 264 -5.87 16.99 -16.95
C TYR A 264 -4.35 17.18 -17.06
N ALA A 265 -3.75 16.86 -18.21
CA ALA A 265 -2.28 16.87 -18.38
C ALA A 265 -1.64 18.25 -18.08
N ALA A 266 -2.37 19.34 -18.30
CA ALA A 266 -1.91 20.70 -18.01
C ALA A 266 -1.73 20.97 -16.50
N ALA A 267 -2.35 20.17 -15.62
CA ALA A 267 -2.22 20.28 -14.17
C ALA A 267 -0.95 19.60 -13.60
N GLY A 268 -0.17 18.91 -14.47
CA GLY A 268 0.93 18.07 -14.05
C GLY A 268 0.44 16.75 -13.44
N SER A 269 1.36 15.92 -12.95
CA SER A 269 1.00 14.63 -12.30
C SER A 269 0.62 14.78 -10.83
N GLY A 270 0.96 15.90 -10.21
CA GLY A 270 0.89 16.07 -8.76
C GLY A 270 1.95 15.27 -7.99
N LEU A 271 2.84 14.59 -8.70
CA LEU A 271 3.91 13.74 -8.17
C LEU A 271 5.30 14.18 -8.64
N GLU A 272 5.43 15.39 -9.18
CA GLU A 272 6.71 15.92 -9.69
C GLU A 272 7.78 15.95 -8.61
N SER A 273 7.39 16.21 -7.36
CA SER A 273 8.30 16.18 -6.22
C SER A 273 8.90 14.78 -5.94
N ALA A 274 8.22 13.72 -6.36
CA ALA A 274 8.71 12.35 -6.21
C ALA A 274 9.75 11.97 -7.27
N ARG A 275 9.68 12.56 -8.47
CA ARG A 275 10.58 12.25 -9.59
C ARG A 275 11.99 12.79 -9.42
N VAL A 276 12.14 13.83 -8.64
CA VAL A 276 13.42 14.56 -8.44
C VAL A 276 14.24 13.94 -7.29
N LYS A 277 13.73 12.89 -6.64
CA LYS A 277 14.25 12.38 -5.37
C LYS A 277 14.67 10.94 -5.40
#